data_a09c736e19474c03a98d4f5759aa6324
#
_entry.id   a09c736e19474c03a98d4f5759aa6324
#
_cell.length_a   1.000
_cell.length_b   1.000
_cell.length_c   1.000
_cell.angle_alpha   90.00
_cell.angle_beta   90.00
_cell.angle_gamma   90.00
#
_symmetry.space_group_name_H-M   'P 1'
#
loop_
_entity.id
_entity.type
_entity.pdbx_description
1 polymer ?
#
loop_
_entity_poly.entity_id
_entity_poly.type
_entity_poly.pdbx_seq_one_letter_code
_entity_poly.pdbx_strand_id
1 'polypeptide(L)'
;MNEDNNRNINPYEEEEESSIDFGAIFAALKKQIRLYLIIVPIFCVLGVAYALNQVNYYTSTVMLAPEASTGGASSMGGLASLAKRFGVSGRSSSSTQDVDAILPDLYPDLINSVDFKTKLFEVNVHHKDKNDNMPYYNYLLKYQKRGWIGELFGGPMDTIKVEPVNPFELTQKQDNIAKAIDKNVVCDVDSKTGVITITVTDQDAYIAACMADSVRGRLQRFITDYRTAKARRDLAYQTKLYKEAKRKYIDVRQKYIAYSDANQDIVLESVRSKLEDLENDMQLKYNSLTSLDQAVEVAQAKVQEFTPAFTTLQSATVPVKKAGPSRAKICAVFLLVGILLATGIALYKEDQIKPLLGLN
;
A
#
# COMPACT_ATOMS: atom_id res chain seq x y z
N MET A 1 9.59 53.91 -78.50
CA MET A 1 11.03 53.73 -78.43
C MET A 1 11.29 53.38 -76.99
N ASN A 2 11.14 52.13 -76.68
CA ASN A 2 12.21 51.13 -76.42
C ASN A 2 12.72 51.29 -74.99
N GLU A 3 12.82 50.42 -74.14
CA GLU A 3 13.07 48.96 -74.27
C GLU A 3 12.73 48.29 -72.93
N ASP A 4 12.14 47.15 -73.05
CA ASP A 4 11.90 46.18 -72.00
C ASP A 4 13.23 45.77 -71.33
N ASN A 5 13.21 45.75 -70.03
CA ASN A 5 14.24 44.99 -69.27
C ASN A 5 13.57 44.01 -68.36
N ASN A 6 13.22 42.87 -68.92
CA ASN A 6 12.64 41.70 -68.30
C ASN A 6 13.74 41.05 -67.41
N ARG A 7 13.73 41.35 -66.12
CA ARG A 7 14.51 40.58 -65.13
C ARG A 7 13.67 39.37 -64.70
N ASN A 8 14.01 38.28 -65.33
CA ASN A 8 13.60 36.95 -64.95
C ASN A 8 14.12 36.65 -63.53
N ILE A 9 13.24 36.85 -62.53
CA ILE A 9 13.48 36.42 -61.18
C ILE A 9 12.96 34.97 -61.11
N ASN A 10 13.92 34.04 -61.04
CA ASN A 10 13.65 32.63 -60.85
C ASN A 10 13.34 32.40 -59.36
N PRO A 11 12.10 32.02 -58.91
CA PRO A 11 11.78 31.93 -57.49
C PRO A 11 11.87 30.50 -56.94
N TYR A 12 12.71 29.68 -57.47
CA TYR A 12 12.97 28.35 -56.94
C TYR A 12 14.44 28.22 -56.58
N GLU A 13 14.88 28.84 -55.46
CA GLU A 13 15.96 28.28 -54.68
C GLU A 13 15.38 26.97 -54.11
N GLU A 14 15.78 25.87 -54.72
CA GLU A 14 15.59 24.53 -54.12
C GLU A 14 16.34 24.55 -52.77
N GLU A 15 15.57 24.58 -51.68
CA GLU A 15 16.10 24.16 -50.38
C GLU A 15 16.67 22.77 -50.61
N GLU A 16 17.99 22.64 -50.60
CA GLU A 16 18.64 21.34 -50.52
C GLU A 16 18.11 20.64 -49.25
N GLU A 17 17.06 19.86 -49.40
CA GLU A 17 16.67 18.89 -48.39
C GLU A 17 17.93 18.07 -48.11
N SER A 18 18.48 18.21 -46.91
CA SER A 18 19.62 17.43 -46.43
C SER A 18 19.18 15.97 -46.34
N SER A 19 19.16 15.29 -47.48
CA SER A 19 18.88 13.87 -47.54
C SER A 19 20.00 13.13 -46.83
N ILE A 20 19.69 12.52 -45.72
CA ILE A 20 20.62 11.67 -44.96
C ILE A 20 21.06 10.54 -45.88
N ASP A 21 22.32 10.59 -46.36
CA ASP A 21 22.88 9.54 -47.20
C ASP A 21 23.23 8.30 -46.39
N PHE A 22 22.25 7.39 -46.25
CA PHE A 22 22.43 6.11 -45.58
C PHE A 22 23.55 5.26 -46.20
N GLY A 23 23.86 5.45 -47.47
CA GLY A 23 24.94 4.76 -48.17
C GLY A 23 26.32 5.20 -47.65
N ALA A 24 26.52 6.51 -47.49
CA ALA A 24 27.75 7.08 -46.93
C ALA A 24 27.95 6.65 -45.47
N ILE A 25 26.86 6.64 -44.66
CA ILE A 25 26.90 6.16 -43.29
C ILE A 25 27.31 4.68 -43.21
N PHE A 26 26.72 3.83 -44.06
CA PHE A 26 27.06 2.42 -44.10
C PHE A 26 28.51 2.16 -44.57
N ALA A 27 29.00 2.92 -45.51
CA ALA A 27 30.40 2.87 -45.98
C ALA A 27 31.37 3.29 -44.86
N ALA A 28 31.06 4.35 -44.11
CA ALA A 28 31.85 4.80 -42.97
C ALA A 28 31.90 3.75 -41.85
N LEU A 29 30.78 3.13 -41.55
CA LEU A 29 30.70 2.02 -40.57
C LEU A 29 31.55 0.82 -40.99
N LYS A 30 31.50 0.41 -42.28
CA LYS A 30 32.28 -0.70 -42.80
C LYS A 30 33.79 -0.42 -42.79
N LYS A 31 34.21 0.82 -43.03
CA LYS A 31 35.62 1.25 -43.00
C LYS A 31 36.20 1.17 -41.58
N GLN A 32 35.38 1.42 -40.54
CA GLN A 32 35.80 1.43 -39.12
C GLN A 32 35.50 0.11 -38.39
N ILE A 33 35.35 -1.01 -39.09
CA ILE A 33 35.00 -2.30 -38.49
C ILE A 33 35.96 -2.77 -37.38
N ARG A 34 37.25 -2.32 -37.45
CA ARG A 34 38.24 -2.63 -36.40
C ARG A 34 37.88 -1.98 -35.07
N LEU A 35 37.21 -0.83 -35.06
CA LEU A 35 36.79 -0.11 -33.88
C LEU A 35 35.64 -0.87 -33.18
N TYR A 36 34.70 -1.43 -33.97
CA TYR A 36 33.64 -2.31 -33.43
C TYR A 36 34.23 -3.58 -32.83
N LEU A 37 35.25 -4.17 -33.47
CA LEU A 37 35.86 -5.42 -33.02
C LEU A 37 36.65 -5.23 -31.72
N ILE A 38 36.97 -3.99 -31.30
CA ILE A 38 37.59 -3.67 -30.01
C ILE A 38 36.55 -3.24 -28.98
N ILE A 39 35.65 -2.30 -29.32
CA ILE A 39 34.72 -1.69 -28.35
C ILE A 39 33.62 -2.68 -27.94
N VAL A 40 32.99 -3.36 -28.89
CA VAL A 40 31.85 -4.25 -28.57
C VAL A 40 32.26 -5.39 -27.64
N PRO A 41 33.38 -6.11 -27.80
CA PRO A 41 33.82 -7.12 -26.85
C PRO A 41 34.14 -6.56 -25.46
N ILE A 42 34.74 -5.37 -25.38
CA ILE A 42 35.01 -4.72 -24.07
C ILE A 42 33.70 -4.48 -23.32
N PHE A 43 32.69 -3.90 -23.98
CA PHE A 43 31.37 -3.68 -23.37
C PHE A 43 30.67 -4.99 -23.06
N CYS A 44 30.86 -6.03 -23.87
CA CYS A 44 30.31 -7.37 -23.56
C CYS A 44 30.93 -7.96 -22.28
N VAL A 45 32.26 -7.88 -22.12
CA VAL A 45 32.94 -8.33 -20.90
C VAL A 45 32.50 -7.52 -19.68
N LEU A 46 32.40 -6.19 -19.80
CA LEU A 46 31.89 -5.33 -18.74
C LEU A 46 30.44 -5.68 -18.36
N GLY A 47 29.60 -5.93 -19.37
CA GLY A 47 28.22 -6.36 -19.16
C GLY A 47 28.11 -7.70 -18.43
N VAL A 48 28.94 -8.67 -18.79
CA VAL A 48 28.99 -9.97 -18.08
C VAL A 48 29.50 -9.80 -16.66
N ALA A 49 30.58 -9.03 -16.44
CA ALA A 49 31.11 -8.76 -15.11
C ALA A 49 30.05 -8.07 -14.21
N TYR A 50 29.35 -7.08 -14.73
CA TYR A 50 28.26 -6.43 -14.02
C TYR A 50 27.08 -7.37 -13.73
N ALA A 51 26.67 -8.18 -14.71
CA ALA A 51 25.59 -9.15 -14.56
C ALA A 51 25.89 -10.22 -13.52
N LEU A 52 27.14 -10.66 -13.40
CA LEU A 52 27.59 -11.60 -12.39
C LEU A 52 27.68 -10.98 -11.00
N ASN A 53 27.93 -9.67 -10.91
CA ASN A 53 27.96 -8.94 -9.64
C ASN A 53 26.56 -8.78 -9.01
N GLN A 54 25.49 -8.88 -9.80
CA GLN A 54 24.12 -8.72 -9.31
C GLN A 54 23.67 -9.95 -8.50
N VAL A 55 23.15 -9.70 -7.29
CA VAL A 55 22.60 -10.74 -6.41
C VAL A 55 21.22 -11.16 -6.90
N ASN A 56 20.93 -12.47 -6.84
CA ASN A 56 19.60 -12.96 -7.17
C ASN A 56 18.58 -12.48 -6.13
N TYR A 57 17.35 -12.21 -6.59
CA TYR A 57 16.23 -11.87 -5.72
C TYR A 57 14.98 -12.67 -6.11
N TYR A 58 14.12 -12.84 -5.13
CA TYR A 58 12.87 -13.58 -5.20
C TYR A 58 11.72 -12.66 -4.85
N THR A 59 10.56 -12.90 -5.44
CA THR A 59 9.38 -12.07 -5.21
C THR A 59 8.23 -12.96 -4.78
N SER A 60 7.60 -12.61 -3.65
CA SER A 60 6.37 -13.20 -3.15
C SER A 60 5.24 -12.18 -3.22
N THR A 61 4.06 -12.62 -3.65
CA THR A 61 2.90 -11.74 -3.85
C THR A 61 1.72 -12.26 -3.05
N VAL A 62 1.02 -11.34 -2.39
CA VAL A 62 -0.25 -11.57 -1.69
C VAL A 62 -1.32 -10.71 -2.32
N MET A 63 -2.51 -11.28 -2.53
CA MET A 63 -3.66 -10.54 -3.03
C MET A 63 -4.80 -10.56 -2.02
N LEU A 64 -5.38 -9.38 -1.75
CA LEU A 64 -6.48 -9.19 -0.82
C LEU A 64 -7.63 -8.51 -1.56
N ALA A 65 -8.85 -9.00 -1.32
CA ALA A 65 -10.05 -8.26 -1.70
C ALA A 65 -10.58 -7.52 -0.46
N PRO A 66 -10.83 -6.21 -0.54
CA PRO A 66 -11.51 -5.51 0.54
C PRO A 66 -12.95 -6.04 0.64
N GLU A 67 -13.40 -6.36 1.83
CA GLU A 67 -14.81 -6.60 2.03
C GLU A 67 -15.52 -5.26 1.96
N ALA A 68 -16.35 -5.11 0.91
CA ALA A 68 -17.29 -4.00 0.88
C ALA A 68 -18.19 -4.17 2.12
N SER A 69 -18.14 -3.23 3.04
CA SER A 69 -19.16 -3.14 4.07
C SER A 69 -20.48 -2.88 3.37
N THR A 70 -21.17 -3.93 3.00
CA THR A 70 -22.59 -3.85 2.65
C THR A 70 -23.32 -3.53 3.93
N GLY A 71 -23.12 -2.30 4.42
CA GLY A 71 -23.86 -1.78 5.54
C GLY A 71 -25.34 -1.97 5.28
N GLY A 72 -25.95 -2.94 5.97
CA GLY A 72 -27.40 -3.07 6.10
C GLY A 72 -28.23 -3.32 4.83
N ALA A 73 -27.62 -3.60 3.66
CA ALA A 73 -28.37 -3.75 2.41
C ALA A 73 -28.90 -5.17 2.15
N SER A 74 -28.49 -6.17 2.90
CA SER A 74 -28.88 -7.55 2.61
C SER A 74 -30.29 -7.92 3.07
N SER A 75 -30.88 -7.19 4.01
CA SER A 75 -32.32 -7.40 4.38
C SER A 75 -33.24 -6.29 3.89
N MET A 76 -32.73 -5.10 3.58
CA MET A 76 -33.52 -3.96 3.08
C MET A 76 -33.26 -3.62 1.59
N GLY A 77 -32.23 -4.18 0.98
CA GLY A 77 -31.90 -3.97 -0.42
C GLY A 77 -32.96 -4.48 -1.38
N GLY A 78 -33.71 -5.49 -1.01
CA GLY A 78 -34.90 -5.95 -1.74
C GLY A 78 -36.01 -4.90 -1.76
N LEU A 79 -36.25 -4.22 -0.65
CA LEU A 79 -37.26 -3.18 -0.55
C LEU A 79 -36.83 -1.86 -1.20
N ALA A 80 -35.56 -1.46 -1.06
CA ALA A 80 -35.02 -0.25 -1.68
C ALA A 80 -34.92 -0.37 -3.21
N SER A 81 -34.59 -1.56 -3.73
CA SER A 81 -34.60 -1.83 -5.17
C SER A 81 -36.02 -1.88 -5.75
N LEU A 82 -36.98 -2.39 -4.96
CA LEU A 82 -38.39 -2.34 -5.29
C LEU A 82 -38.92 -0.91 -5.25
N ALA A 83 -38.60 -0.11 -4.25
CA ALA A 83 -38.99 1.29 -4.16
C ALA A 83 -38.47 2.13 -5.33
N LYS A 84 -37.23 1.91 -5.80
CA LYS A 84 -36.68 2.49 -7.02
C LYS A 84 -37.46 2.05 -8.27
N ARG A 85 -37.89 0.81 -8.34
CA ARG A 85 -38.63 0.26 -9.47
C ARG A 85 -40.08 0.80 -9.56
N PHE A 86 -40.65 1.20 -8.40
CA PHE A 86 -41.99 1.78 -8.31
C PHE A 86 -42.03 3.31 -8.33
N GLY A 87 -40.89 3.96 -8.66
CA GLY A 87 -40.85 5.41 -8.90
C GLY A 87 -41.07 6.27 -7.66
N VAL A 88 -41.00 5.72 -6.47
CA VAL A 88 -40.99 6.47 -5.22
C VAL A 88 -39.60 7.08 -5.01
N SER A 89 -39.30 8.10 -5.78
CA SER A 89 -38.14 8.95 -5.59
C SER A 89 -38.42 9.93 -4.44
N GLY A 90 -38.54 9.41 -3.23
CA GLY A 90 -38.44 10.22 -2.02
C GLY A 90 -37.02 10.81 -1.94
N ARG A 91 -36.95 12.12 -2.00
CA ARG A 91 -35.76 12.91 -1.73
C ARG A 91 -35.28 12.63 -0.28
N SER A 92 -34.62 11.53 -0.07
CA SER A 92 -33.71 11.35 1.05
C SER A 92 -32.32 11.12 0.50
N SER A 93 -31.74 12.21 0.03
CA SER A 93 -30.31 12.37 -0.16
C SER A 93 -29.64 12.38 1.21
N SER A 94 -29.36 11.23 1.72
CA SER A 94 -28.25 11.03 2.62
C SER A 94 -27.81 9.57 2.43
N SER A 95 -27.15 9.31 1.30
CA SER A 95 -26.08 8.32 1.31
C SER A 95 -25.03 8.89 2.26
N THR A 96 -25.21 8.70 3.54
CA THR A 96 -24.09 8.60 4.44
C THR A 96 -23.35 7.34 3.98
N GLN A 97 -22.60 7.45 2.86
CA GLN A 97 -21.41 6.66 2.71
C GLN A 97 -20.72 6.81 4.05
N ASP A 98 -20.52 5.71 4.75
CA ASP A 98 -19.68 5.68 5.94
C ASP A 98 -18.30 6.20 5.49
N VAL A 99 -18.11 7.52 5.61
CA VAL A 99 -16.88 8.26 5.25
C VAL A 99 -15.73 7.88 6.18
N ASP A 100 -15.99 7.00 7.13
CA ASP A 100 -15.04 6.50 8.11
C ASP A 100 -14.18 5.31 7.64
N ALA A 101 -14.37 4.80 6.42
CA ALA A 101 -13.49 3.76 5.89
C ALA A 101 -12.31 4.42 5.19
N ILE A 102 -11.08 4.10 5.60
CA ILE A 102 -9.90 4.43 4.80
C ILE A 102 -10.12 3.83 3.41
N LEU A 103 -10.14 4.69 2.39
CA LEU A 103 -10.27 4.25 1.01
C LEU A 103 -9.11 3.31 0.66
N PRO A 104 -9.34 2.21 -0.07
CA PRO A 104 -8.28 1.31 -0.48
C PRO A 104 -7.10 2.01 -1.16
N ASP A 105 -7.35 3.10 -1.88
CA ASP A 105 -6.34 3.92 -2.56
C ASP A 105 -5.28 4.51 -1.60
N LEU A 106 -5.58 4.62 -0.30
CA LEU A 106 -4.63 5.10 0.71
C LEU A 106 -3.75 3.99 1.33
N TYR A 107 -3.96 2.72 0.99
CA TYR A 107 -3.18 1.64 1.57
C TYR A 107 -1.71 1.64 1.15
N PRO A 108 -1.34 1.99 -0.09
CA PRO A 108 0.05 2.20 -0.44
C PRO A 108 0.73 3.27 0.42
N ASP A 109 0.08 4.41 0.65
CA ASP A 109 0.60 5.49 1.48
C ASP A 109 0.76 5.06 2.94
N LEU A 110 -0.18 4.26 3.44
CA LEU A 110 -0.10 3.70 4.78
C LEU A 110 1.10 2.78 4.94
N ILE A 111 1.34 1.87 3.99
CA ILE A 111 2.49 0.94 4.02
C ILE A 111 3.80 1.74 3.91
N ASN A 112 3.81 2.82 3.14
CA ASN A 112 4.94 3.72 2.97
C ASN A 112 5.16 4.68 4.16
N SER A 113 4.25 4.71 5.14
CA SER A 113 4.41 5.54 6.33
C SER A 113 5.57 5.07 7.21
N VAL A 114 6.25 6.01 7.87
CA VAL A 114 7.38 5.70 8.78
C VAL A 114 6.93 4.78 9.93
N ASP A 115 5.74 5.03 10.49
CA ASP A 115 5.20 4.23 11.58
C ASP A 115 4.96 2.77 11.18
N PHE A 116 4.46 2.53 9.97
CA PHE A 116 4.26 1.17 9.48
C PHE A 116 5.60 0.46 9.24
N LYS A 117 6.57 1.13 8.59
CA LYS A 117 7.90 0.57 8.29
C LYS A 117 8.68 0.23 9.55
N THR A 118 8.66 1.11 10.56
CA THR A 118 9.37 0.85 11.83
C THR A 118 8.80 -0.36 12.56
N LYS A 119 7.49 -0.60 12.46
CA LYS A 119 6.87 -1.83 12.96
C LYS A 119 7.32 -3.08 12.19
N LEU A 120 7.69 -2.96 10.91
CA LEU A 120 8.25 -4.09 10.16
C LEU A 120 9.67 -4.47 10.61
N PHE A 121 10.42 -3.56 11.23
CA PHE A 121 11.76 -3.86 11.78
C PHE A 121 11.74 -5.00 12.79
N GLU A 122 10.67 -5.09 13.57
CA GLU A 122 10.50 -6.08 14.63
C GLU A 122 10.02 -7.45 14.15
N VAL A 123 9.70 -7.59 12.85
CA VAL A 123 9.23 -8.86 12.31
C VAL A 123 10.33 -9.88 12.39
N ASN A 124 10.09 -10.97 13.09
CA ASN A 124 11.04 -12.07 13.18
C ASN A 124 11.05 -12.86 11.87
N VAL A 125 12.22 -12.97 11.29
CA VAL A 125 12.49 -13.75 10.08
C VAL A 125 13.55 -14.80 10.37
N HIS A 126 13.53 -15.90 9.63
CA HIS A 126 14.53 -16.96 9.72
C HIS A 126 14.85 -17.50 8.33
N HIS A 127 16.08 -17.92 8.13
CA HIS A 127 16.45 -18.64 6.92
C HIS A 127 15.86 -20.05 6.96
N LYS A 128 15.46 -20.58 5.83
CA LYS A 128 14.92 -21.94 5.71
C LYS A 128 15.84 -23.01 6.33
N ASP A 129 17.15 -22.83 6.17
CA ASP A 129 18.16 -23.84 6.55
C ASP A 129 18.89 -23.51 7.87
N LYS A 130 18.57 -22.39 8.50
CA LYS A 130 19.19 -21.96 9.76
C LYS A 130 18.10 -21.68 10.79
N ASN A 131 18.27 -22.25 11.98
CA ASN A 131 17.37 -22.04 13.11
C ASN A 131 17.57 -20.66 13.79
N ASP A 132 18.05 -19.68 13.00
CA ASP A 132 18.32 -18.31 13.44
C ASP A 132 17.08 -17.44 13.28
N ASN A 133 16.36 -17.26 14.38
CA ASN A 133 15.24 -16.33 14.42
C ASN A 133 15.79 -14.93 14.77
N MET A 134 15.61 -13.97 13.86
CA MET A 134 16.13 -12.62 14.04
C MET A 134 15.14 -11.56 13.55
N PRO A 135 15.15 -10.35 14.13
CA PRO A 135 14.38 -9.23 13.59
C PRO A 135 14.78 -8.89 12.15
N TYR A 136 13.83 -8.54 11.31
CA TYR A 136 14.08 -8.18 9.90
C TYR A 136 15.07 -7.02 9.76
N TYR A 137 15.08 -6.09 10.70
CA TYR A 137 16.10 -5.04 10.82
C TYR A 137 17.52 -5.61 10.84
N ASN A 138 17.78 -6.61 11.68
CA ASN A 138 19.09 -7.25 11.78
C ASN A 138 19.45 -8.05 10.54
N TYR A 139 18.45 -8.67 9.92
CA TYR A 139 18.63 -9.37 8.66
C TYR A 139 19.09 -8.42 7.55
N LEU A 140 18.40 -7.28 7.37
CA LEU A 140 18.76 -6.29 6.35
C LEU A 140 20.13 -5.68 6.58
N LEU A 141 20.57 -5.52 7.84
CA LEU A 141 21.89 -4.99 8.16
C LEU A 141 23.02 -5.99 7.92
N LYS A 142 22.85 -7.27 8.29
CA LYS A 142 23.96 -8.22 8.41
C LYS A 142 23.98 -9.27 7.32
N TYR A 143 22.84 -9.66 6.77
CA TYR A 143 22.74 -10.88 5.97
C TYR A 143 22.46 -10.60 4.50
N GLN A 144 22.22 -9.35 4.11
CA GLN A 144 22.09 -9.02 2.69
C GLN A 144 23.45 -9.19 1.99
N LYS A 145 23.47 -10.10 1.03
CA LYS A 145 24.64 -10.31 0.17
C LYS A 145 24.85 -9.06 -0.66
N ARG A 146 26.07 -8.55 -0.64
CA ARG A 146 26.55 -7.56 -1.59
C ARG A 146 27.14 -8.30 -2.79
N GLY A 147 27.10 -7.70 -3.98
CA GLY A 147 27.84 -8.26 -5.11
C GLY A 147 29.32 -8.37 -4.77
N TRP A 148 30.05 -9.24 -5.46
CA TRP A 148 31.48 -9.50 -5.21
C TRP A 148 32.35 -8.23 -5.20
N ILE A 149 31.97 -7.20 -6.00
CA ILE A 149 32.61 -5.88 -5.96
C ILE A 149 32.34 -5.18 -4.64
N GLY A 150 31.12 -5.27 -4.11
CA GLY A 150 30.75 -4.70 -2.82
C GLY A 150 31.39 -5.41 -1.63
N GLU A 151 31.71 -6.70 -1.76
CA GLU A 151 32.49 -7.45 -0.76
C GLU A 151 33.96 -7.07 -0.80
N LEU A 152 34.52 -6.79 -1.98
CA LEU A 152 35.92 -6.43 -2.16
C LEU A 152 36.25 -5.02 -1.63
N PHE A 153 35.31 -4.06 -1.78
CA PHE A 153 35.49 -2.65 -1.39
C PHE A 153 34.66 -2.24 -0.18
N GLY A 154 33.76 -3.11 0.32
CA GLY A 154 32.91 -2.87 1.49
C GLY A 154 33.68 -3.16 2.76
N GLY A 155 33.76 -2.19 3.68
CA GLY A 155 34.33 -2.39 5.02
C GLY A 155 33.56 -3.43 5.85
N PRO A 156 34.14 -3.89 6.99
CA PRO A 156 33.50 -4.87 7.86
C PRO A 156 32.16 -4.34 8.38
N MET A 157 31.17 -5.22 8.38
CA MET A 157 29.84 -4.92 8.92
C MET A 157 29.93 -4.84 10.44
N ASP A 158 29.78 -3.64 10.99
CA ASP A 158 29.80 -3.40 12.43
C ASP A 158 28.75 -4.23 13.16
N THR A 159 29.17 -4.78 14.30
CA THR A 159 28.28 -5.45 15.26
C THR A 159 27.42 -4.37 15.95
N ILE A 160 26.27 -4.05 15.40
CA ILE A 160 25.43 -2.98 15.92
C ILE A 160 24.46 -3.56 16.94
N LYS A 161 24.48 -2.99 18.15
CA LYS A 161 23.40 -3.16 19.12
C LYS A 161 22.11 -2.63 18.50
N VAL A 162 21.04 -3.38 18.66
CA VAL A 162 19.69 -2.91 18.26
C VAL A 162 19.35 -1.72 19.13
N GLU A 163 19.44 -0.52 18.59
CA GLU A 163 18.97 0.69 19.25
C GLU A 163 17.45 0.72 19.24
N PRO A 164 16.79 1.16 20.31
CA PRO A 164 15.34 1.31 20.33
C PRO A 164 14.91 2.22 19.19
N VAL A 165 13.89 1.78 18.45
CA VAL A 165 13.38 2.52 17.28
C VAL A 165 12.39 3.56 17.77
N ASN A 166 12.70 4.84 17.55
CA ASN A 166 11.77 5.93 17.75
C ASN A 166 11.28 6.41 16.38
N PRO A 167 10.00 6.21 16.01
CA PRO A 167 9.48 6.65 14.71
C PRO A 167 9.58 8.17 14.48
N PHE A 168 9.65 8.96 15.54
CA PHE A 168 9.79 10.41 15.45
C PHE A 168 11.22 10.85 15.12
N GLU A 169 12.24 10.06 15.52
CA GLU A 169 13.66 10.38 15.33
C GLU A 169 14.43 9.12 14.92
N LEU A 170 14.53 8.89 13.62
CA LEU A 170 15.29 7.77 13.08
C LEU A 170 16.76 8.11 12.96
N THR A 171 17.63 7.18 13.35
CA THR A 171 19.04 7.27 13.01
C THR A 171 19.24 7.09 11.51
N GLN A 172 20.37 7.60 10.97
CA GLN A 172 20.67 7.46 9.53
C GLN A 172 20.65 5.98 9.06
N LYS A 173 21.04 5.05 9.92
CA LYS A 173 21.02 3.61 9.63
C LYS A 173 19.58 3.09 9.55
N GLN A 174 18.72 3.50 10.48
CA GLN A 174 17.30 3.15 10.49
C GLN A 174 16.57 3.73 9.28
N ASP A 175 16.88 4.96 8.89
CA ASP A 175 16.33 5.60 7.69
C ASP A 175 16.74 4.86 6.41
N ASN A 176 18.01 4.45 6.30
CA ASN A 176 18.49 3.66 5.16
C ASN A 176 17.78 2.30 5.06
N ILE A 177 17.48 1.67 6.20
CA ILE A 177 16.71 0.41 6.23
C ILE A 177 15.24 0.66 5.87
N ALA A 178 14.63 1.74 6.36
CA ALA A 178 13.29 2.13 5.97
C ALA A 178 13.20 2.35 4.45
N LYS A 179 14.18 3.01 3.84
CA LYS A 179 14.28 3.16 2.38
C LYS A 179 14.51 1.84 1.62
N ALA A 180 15.23 0.90 2.24
CA ALA A 180 15.37 -0.45 1.66
C ALA A 180 14.04 -1.21 1.70
N ILE A 181 13.26 -1.06 2.78
CA ILE A 181 11.92 -1.63 2.88
C ILE A 181 10.98 -1.04 1.83
N ASP A 182 11.03 0.28 1.55
CA ASP A 182 10.24 0.91 0.47
C ASP A 182 10.47 0.27 -0.90
N LYS A 183 11.70 -0.11 -1.18
CA LYS A 183 12.05 -0.78 -2.44
C LYS A 183 11.63 -2.25 -2.47
N ASN A 184 11.65 -2.88 -1.30
CA ASN A 184 11.42 -4.32 -1.17
C ASN A 184 9.93 -4.65 -0.99
N VAL A 185 9.14 -3.74 -0.44
CA VAL A 185 7.72 -3.94 -0.15
C VAL A 185 6.91 -2.93 -0.96
N VAL A 186 6.23 -3.41 -1.96
CA VAL A 186 5.38 -2.59 -2.84
C VAL A 186 3.93 -3.00 -2.64
N CYS A 187 3.06 -2.02 -2.44
CA CYS A 187 1.62 -2.21 -2.41
C CYS A 187 1.00 -1.47 -3.59
N ASP A 188 0.18 -2.16 -4.32
CA ASP A 188 -0.58 -1.61 -5.44
C ASP A 188 -2.06 -1.94 -5.27
N VAL A 189 -2.94 -1.03 -5.69
CA VAL A 189 -4.38 -1.19 -5.62
C VAL A 189 -4.98 -0.99 -7.00
N ASP A 190 -5.61 -2.02 -7.51
CA ASP A 190 -6.35 -1.91 -8.77
C ASP A 190 -7.60 -1.04 -8.58
N SER A 191 -7.60 0.13 -9.18
CA SER A 191 -8.71 1.10 -9.09
C SER A 191 -10.04 0.60 -9.66
N LYS A 192 -10.04 -0.46 -10.47
CA LYS A 192 -11.27 -1.03 -11.06
C LYS A 192 -11.88 -2.11 -10.17
N THR A 193 -11.03 -2.96 -9.60
CA THR A 193 -11.47 -4.12 -8.81
C THR A 193 -11.36 -3.90 -7.32
N GLY A 194 -10.59 -2.89 -6.88
CA GLY A 194 -10.26 -2.67 -5.48
C GLY A 194 -9.30 -3.72 -4.90
N VAL A 195 -8.80 -4.66 -5.72
CA VAL A 195 -7.88 -5.70 -5.26
C VAL A 195 -6.56 -5.08 -4.86
N ILE A 196 -6.10 -5.42 -3.65
CA ILE A 196 -4.84 -4.96 -3.09
C ILE A 196 -3.79 -6.03 -3.33
N THR A 197 -2.72 -5.65 -4.01
CA THR A 197 -1.60 -6.53 -4.31
C THR A 197 -0.37 -6.08 -3.51
N ILE A 198 0.08 -6.92 -2.58
CA ILE A 198 1.30 -6.70 -1.81
C ILE A 198 2.40 -7.57 -2.42
N THR A 199 3.44 -6.94 -2.90
CA THR A 199 4.60 -7.60 -3.51
C THR A 199 5.83 -7.36 -2.64
N VAL A 200 6.45 -8.44 -2.17
CA VAL A 200 7.68 -8.38 -1.39
C VAL A 200 8.81 -9.04 -2.14
N THR A 201 9.91 -8.31 -2.27
CA THR A 201 11.13 -8.77 -2.95
C THR A 201 12.26 -8.88 -1.94
N ASP A 202 12.93 -10.03 -1.88
CA ASP A 202 14.08 -10.26 -1.01
C ASP A 202 15.11 -11.18 -1.68
N GLN A 203 16.33 -11.21 -1.14
CA GLN A 203 17.39 -12.11 -1.62
C GLN A 203 17.15 -13.56 -1.20
N ASP A 204 16.34 -13.80 -0.17
CA ASP A 204 15.93 -15.12 0.28
C ASP A 204 14.46 -15.37 -0.03
N ALA A 205 14.16 -16.49 -0.68
CA ALA A 205 12.80 -16.85 -1.12
C ALA A 205 11.85 -17.05 0.08
N TYR A 206 12.35 -17.64 1.16
CA TYR A 206 11.55 -17.91 2.35
C TYR A 206 11.25 -16.61 3.10
N ILE A 207 12.24 -15.73 3.25
CA ILE A 207 12.09 -14.42 3.91
C ILE A 207 11.13 -13.54 3.10
N ALA A 208 11.20 -13.56 1.75
CA ALA A 208 10.25 -12.84 0.91
C ALA A 208 8.80 -13.25 1.21
N ALA A 209 8.54 -14.56 1.35
CA ALA A 209 7.22 -15.07 1.68
C ALA A 209 6.78 -14.73 3.11
N CYS A 210 7.66 -14.91 4.10
CA CYS A 210 7.39 -14.55 5.50
C CYS A 210 7.08 -13.06 5.66
N MET A 211 7.84 -12.20 4.98
CA MET A 211 7.60 -10.76 5.00
C MET A 211 6.31 -10.39 4.30
N ALA A 212 5.97 -11.00 3.16
CA ALA A 212 4.71 -10.76 2.47
C ALA A 212 3.50 -11.11 3.37
N ASP A 213 3.55 -12.23 4.08
CA ASP A 213 2.51 -12.61 5.04
C ASP A 213 2.47 -11.67 6.26
N SER A 214 3.62 -11.26 6.76
CA SER A 214 3.73 -10.32 7.88
C SER A 214 3.19 -8.93 7.54
N VAL A 215 3.50 -8.41 6.36
CA VAL A 215 2.96 -7.14 5.84
C VAL A 215 1.45 -7.23 5.70
N ARG A 216 0.94 -8.32 5.09
CA ARG A 216 -0.50 -8.60 5.01
C ARG A 216 -1.16 -8.56 6.39
N GLY A 217 -0.64 -9.34 7.33
CA GLY A 217 -1.22 -9.45 8.67
C GLY A 217 -1.18 -8.13 9.46
N ARG A 218 -0.13 -7.31 9.28
CA ARG A 218 -0.03 -5.99 9.89
C ARG A 218 -0.98 -4.99 9.26
N LEU A 219 -1.08 -4.97 7.93
CA LEU A 219 -2.03 -4.14 7.21
C LEU A 219 -3.46 -4.47 7.62
N GLN A 220 -3.82 -5.75 7.62
CA GLN A 220 -5.14 -6.20 8.03
C GLN A 220 -5.49 -5.76 9.47
N ARG A 221 -4.57 -5.94 10.42
CA ARG A 221 -4.77 -5.47 11.81
C ARG A 221 -4.95 -3.97 11.88
N PHE A 222 -4.08 -3.20 11.22
CA PHE A 222 -4.14 -1.74 11.24
C PHE A 222 -5.49 -1.23 10.73
N ILE A 223 -5.93 -1.73 9.58
CA ILE A 223 -7.19 -1.30 8.97
C ILE A 223 -8.39 -1.75 9.82
N THR A 224 -8.36 -2.98 10.35
CA THR A 224 -9.40 -3.47 11.24
C THR A 224 -9.50 -2.60 12.51
N ASP A 225 -8.37 -2.30 13.14
CA ASP A 225 -8.33 -1.45 14.34
C ASP A 225 -8.82 -0.03 14.05
N TYR A 226 -8.43 0.54 12.90
CA TYR A 226 -8.90 1.84 12.48
C TYR A 226 -10.42 1.85 12.27
N ARG A 227 -10.96 0.92 11.48
CA ARG A 227 -12.40 0.82 11.18
C ARG A 227 -13.24 0.54 12.43
N THR A 228 -12.74 -0.29 13.33
CA THR A 228 -13.46 -0.62 14.55
C THR A 228 -13.25 0.39 15.67
N ALA A 229 -12.26 1.28 15.61
CA ALA A 229 -11.93 2.20 16.70
C ALA A 229 -13.10 3.13 17.08
N LYS A 230 -13.86 3.63 16.11
CA LYS A 230 -15.04 4.46 16.34
C LYS A 230 -16.16 3.64 16.95
N ALA A 231 -16.47 2.48 16.34
CA ALA A 231 -17.51 1.58 16.83
C ALA A 231 -17.23 1.08 18.27
N ARG A 232 -15.97 0.79 18.59
CA ARG A 232 -15.55 0.43 19.97
C ARG A 232 -15.74 1.57 20.95
N ARG A 233 -15.46 2.82 20.55
CA ARG A 233 -15.71 4.00 21.40
C ARG A 233 -17.20 4.21 21.63
N ASP A 234 -18.02 4.06 20.59
CA ASP A 234 -19.47 4.17 20.70
C ASP A 234 -20.03 3.07 21.61
N LEU A 235 -19.57 1.82 21.46
CA LEU A 235 -19.93 0.72 22.34
C LEU A 235 -19.55 1.00 23.81
N ALA A 236 -18.35 1.52 24.05
CA ALA A 236 -17.90 1.87 25.40
C ALA A 236 -18.77 2.98 26.01
N TYR A 237 -19.17 3.97 25.21
CA TYR A 237 -20.06 5.05 25.64
C TYR A 237 -21.45 4.53 25.96
N GLN A 238 -22.08 3.75 25.07
CA GLN A 238 -23.41 3.15 25.32
C GLN A 238 -23.39 2.23 26.55
N THR A 239 -22.33 1.43 26.71
CA THR A 239 -22.16 0.56 27.90
C THR A 239 -22.07 1.38 29.20
N LYS A 240 -21.41 2.55 29.16
CA LYS A 240 -21.35 3.45 30.30
C LYS A 240 -22.74 3.99 30.66
N LEU A 241 -23.48 4.49 29.67
CA LEU A 241 -24.84 5.00 29.86
C LEU A 241 -25.79 3.90 30.41
N TYR A 242 -25.70 2.68 29.87
CA TYR A 242 -26.47 1.53 30.36
C TYR A 242 -26.18 1.24 31.85
N LYS A 243 -24.90 1.24 32.24
CA LYS A 243 -24.53 1.01 33.65
C LYS A 243 -25.07 2.10 34.58
N GLU A 244 -25.07 3.35 34.10
CA GLU A 244 -25.65 4.47 34.88
C GLU A 244 -27.17 4.38 35.00
N ALA A 245 -27.84 4.05 33.89
CA ALA A 245 -29.30 3.84 33.90
C ALA A 245 -29.70 2.66 34.80
N LYS A 246 -28.94 1.57 34.75
CA LYS A 246 -29.17 0.40 35.63
C LYS A 246 -29.06 0.76 37.12
N ARG A 247 -28.05 1.57 37.48
CA ARG A 247 -27.94 2.06 38.87
C ARG A 247 -29.14 2.91 39.28
N LYS A 248 -29.56 3.85 38.40
CA LYS A 248 -30.72 4.71 38.66
C LYS A 248 -32.02 3.90 38.82
N TYR A 249 -32.23 2.90 37.96
CA TYR A 249 -33.38 2.00 38.07
C TYR A 249 -33.36 1.22 39.37
N ILE A 250 -32.21 0.67 39.76
CA ILE A 250 -32.10 -0.10 41.04
C ILE A 250 -32.41 0.82 42.25
N ASP A 251 -31.88 2.06 42.25
CA ASP A 251 -32.12 3.03 43.34
C ASP A 251 -33.61 3.37 43.47
N VAL A 252 -34.27 3.69 42.36
CA VAL A 252 -35.72 4.00 42.38
C VAL A 252 -36.53 2.78 42.74
N ARG A 253 -36.20 1.61 42.24
CA ARG A 253 -36.86 0.34 42.62
C ARG A 253 -36.72 0.05 44.10
N GLN A 254 -35.56 0.27 44.71
CA GLN A 254 -35.38 0.10 46.17
C GLN A 254 -36.22 1.10 46.95
N LYS A 255 -36.32 2.36 46.52
CA LYS A 255 -37.18 3.37 47.14
C LYS A 255 -38.67 2.98 47.07
N TYR A 256 -39.13 2.49 45.92
CA TYR A 256 -40.50 2.00 45.76
C TYR A 256 -40.78 0.84 46.69
N ILE A 257 -39.92 -0.19 46.74
CA ILE A 257 -40.09 -1.35 47.61
C ILE A 257 -40.10 -0.92 49.07
N ALA A 258 -39.14 -0.13 49.52
CA ALA A 258 -39.06 0.30 50.94
C ALA A 258 -40.26 1.14 51.37
N TYR A 259 -40.77 1.99 50.45
CA TYR A 259 -41.97 2.78 50.77
C TYR A 259 -43.24 1.93 50.76
N SER A 260 -43.37 0.97 49.84
CA SER A 260 -44.47 0.01 49.77
C SER A 260 -44.52 -0.86 51.01
N ASP A 261 -43.38 -1.44 51.44
CA ASP A 261 -43.30 -2.30 52.61
C ASP A 261 -43.60 -1.56 53.91
N ALA A 262 -43.19 -0.30 54.04
CA ALA A 262 -43.43 0.53 55.22
C ALA A 262 -44.90 0.98 55.37
N ASN A 263 -45.71 0.93 54.30
CA ASN A 263 -47.10 1.47 54.29
C ASN A 263 -48.13 0.46 53.82
N GLN A 264 -47.90 -0.86 53.97
CA GLN A 264 -48.81 -1.92 53.50
C GLN A 264 -50.25 -1.81 54.02
N ASP A 265 -50.44 -1.34 55.26
CA ASP A 265 -51.74 -1.26 55.89
C ASP A 265 -52.37 0.14 55.89
N ILE A 266 -51.75 1.10 55.19
CA ILE A 266 -52.16 2.50 55.21
C ILE A 266 -53.00 2.85 53.99
N VAL A 267 -54.31 3.20 54.21
CA VAL A 267 -55.28 3.53 53.14
C VAL A 267 -55.41 5.03 52.93
N LEU A 268 -54.39 5.78 53.22
CA LEU A 268 -54.39 7.22 52.98
C LEU A 268 -54.13 7.58 51.49
N GLU A 269 -54.92 8.46 50.93
CA GLU A 269 -54.76 8.92 49.53
C GLU A 269 -53.36 9.52 49.24
N SER A 270 -52.78 10.19 50.20
CA SER A 270 -51.40 10.70 50.06
C SER A 270 -50.35 9.59 49.96
N VAL A 271 -50.54 8.48 50.64
CA VAL A 271 -49.63 7.30 50.52
C VAL A 271 -49.80 6.64 49.16
N ARG A 272 -51.05 6.51 48.71
CA ARG A 272 -51.38 5.94 47.40
C ARG A 272 -50.78 6.79 46.24
N SER A 273 -51.00 8.10 46.29
CA SER A 273 -50.41 9.02 45.30
C SER A 273 -48.88 8.95 45.27
N LYS A 274 -48.24 8.84 46.44
CA LYS A 274 -46.78 8.71 46.49
C LYS A 274 -46.26 7.37 45.95
N LEU A 275 -46.98 6.26 46.15
CA LEU A 275 -46.67 4.96 45.57
C LEU A 275 -46.78 5.04 44.03
N GLU A 276 -47.85 5.65 43.52
CA GLU A 276 -48.04 5.85 42.07
C GLU A 276 -46.93 6.69 41.46
N ASP A 277 -46.50 7.78 42.11
CA ASP A 277 -45.36 8.58 41.66
C ASP A 277 -44.06 7.77 41.57
N LEU A 278 -43.78 6.94 42.61
CA LEU A 278 -42.57 6.09 42.64
C LEU A 278 -42.64 4.97 41.60
N GLU A 279 -43.82 4.39 41.36
CA GLU A 279 -44.05 3.38 40.34
C GLU A 279 -43.84 3.98 38.93
N ASN A 280 -44.40 5.15 38.68
CA ASN A 280 -44.22 5.88 37.42
C ASN A 280 -42.75 6.23 37.17
N ASP A 281 -42.00 6.69 38.20
CA ASP A 281 -40.56 6.96 38.06
C ASP A 281 -39.77 5.67 37.80
N MET A 282 -40.10 4.58 38.51
CA MET A 282 -39.51 3.25 38.28
C MET A 282 -39.73 2.78 36.83
N GLN A 283 -40.98 2.92 36.34
CA GLN A 283 -41.32 2.54 34.96
C GLN A 283 -40.56 3.41 33.94
N LEU A 284 -40.42 4.72 34.18
CA LEU A 284 -39.65 5.61 33.34
C LEU A 284 -38.17 5.20 33.29
N LYS A 285 -37.55 4.85 34.43
CA LYS A 285 -36.17 4.37 34.49
C LYS A 285 -36.01 3.00 33.82
N TYR A 286 -37.01 2.11 33.98
CA TYR A 286 -37.00 0.82 33.29
C TYR A 286 -37.06 0.96 31.77
N ASN A 287 -37.91 1.83 31.25
CA ASN A 287 -37.99 2.11 29.79
C ASN A 287 -36.69 2.68 29.26
N SER A 288 -36.08 3.60 30.02
CA SER A 288 -34.75 4.14 29.67
C SER A 288 -33.66 3.08 29.68
N LEU A 289 -33.66 2.17 30.67
CA LEU A 289 -32.71 1.05 30.76
C LEU A 289 -32.85 0.10 29.56
N THR A 290 -34.08 -0.28 29.21
CA THR A 290 -34.36 -1.18 28.07
C THR A 290 -33.92 -0.55 26.73
N SER A 291 -34.17 0.75 26.55
CA SER A 291 -33.71 1.46 25.36
C SER A 291 -32.20 1.50 25.24
N LEU A 292 -31.48 1.69 26.35
CA LEU A 292 -30.01 1.69 26.35
C LEU A 292 -29.43 0.28 26.20
N ASP A 293 -30.13 -0.77 26.68
CA ASP A 293 -29.74 -2.15 26.46
C ASP A 293 -29.73 -2.48 24.95
N GLN A 294 -30.82 -2.12 24.26
CA GLN A 294 -30.93 -2.26 22.82
C GLN A 294 -29.82 -1.47 22.09
N ALA A 295 -29.51 -0.26 22.56
CA ALA A 295 -28.42 0.55 21.96
C ALA A 295 -27.05 -0.10 22.13
N VAL A 296 -26.78 -0.78 23.26
CA VAL A 296 -25.55 -1.57 23.49
C VAL A 296 -25.49 -2.75 22.53
N GLU A 297 -26.57 -3.49 22.34
CA GLU A 297 -26.62 -4.63 21.40
C GLU A 297 -26.35 -4.18 19.97
N VAL A 298 -26.98 -3.08 19.52
CA VAL A 298 -26.73 -2.50 18.20
C VAL A 298 -25.28 -2.05 18.04
N ALA A 299 -24.71 -1.39 19.06
CA ALA A 299 -23.31 -0.95 19.01
C ALA A 299 -22.36 -2.16 19.00
N GLN A 300 -22.67 -3.24 19.69
CA GLN A 300 -21.88 -4.48 19.67
C GLN A 300 -21.94 -5.17 18.31
N ALA A 301 -23.11 -5.26 17.70
CA ALA A 301 -23.29 -5.78 16.35
C ALA A 301 -22.48 -4.96 15.33
N LYS A 302 -22.47 -3.63 15.46
CA LYS A 302 -21.70 -2.73 14.61
C LYS A 302 -20.18 -2.96 14.71
N VAL A 303 -19.64 -3.25 15.91
CA VAL A 303 -18.21 -3.63 16.06
C VAL A 303 -17.90 -4.94 15.33
N GLN A 304 -18.81 -5.91 15.37
CA GLN A 304 -18.64 -7.20 14.67
C GLN A 304 -18.74 -7.04 13.15
N GLU A 305 -19.63 -6.19 12.66
CA GLU A 305 -19.81 -5.91 11.22
C GLU A 305 -18.53 -5.39 10.56
N PHE A 306 -17.74 -4.59 11.28
CA PHE A 306 -16.47 -4.07 10.74
C PHE A 306 -15.28 -5.04 10.82
N THR A 307 -15.50 -6.27 11.24
CA THR A 307 -14.48 -7.32 11.37
C THR A 307 -14.97 -8.60 10.67
N PRO A 308 -14.27 -9.14 9.64
CA PRO A 308 -12.96 -8.78 9.08
C PRO A 308 -13.02 -7.68 8.01
N ALA A 309 -11.84 -7.04 7.76
CA ALA A 309 -11.74 -5.97 6.75
C ALA A 309 -11.39 -6.48 5.34
N PHE A 310 -10.87 -7.71 5.21
CA PHE A 310 -10.36 -8.28 3.96
C PHE A 310 -10.55 -9.77 3.86
N THR A 311 -10.80 -10.24 2.63
CA THR A 311 -10.68 -11.65 2.24
C THR A 311 -9.38 -11.87 1.48
N THR A 312 -8.60 -12.88 1.86
CA THR A 312 -7.36 -13.23 1.16
C THR A 312 -7.68 -14.02 -0.11
N LEU A 313 -7.40 -13.43 -1.27
CA LEU A 313 -7.55 -14.08 -2.59
C LEU A 313 -6.36 -14.99 -2.88
N GLN A 314 -5.14 -14.52 -2.55
CA GLN A 314 -3.91 -15.28 -2.72
C GLN A 314 -3.03 -15.08 -1.49
N SER A 315 -2.64 -16.17 -0.86
CA SER A 315 -1.69 -16.17 0.26
C SER A 315 -0.25 -16.07 -0.22
N ALA A 316 0.64 -15.61 0.67
CA ALA A 316 2.07 -15.63 0.41
C ALA A 316 2.56 -17.05 0.11
N THR A 317 3.36 -17.19 -0.93
CA THR A 317 3.97 -18.47 -1.32
C THR A 317 5.47 -18.29 -1.47
N VAL A 318 6.24 -19.29 -1.07
CA VAL A 318 7.69 -19.30 -1.28
C VAL A 318 8.00 -19.48 -2.75
N PRO A 319 8.62 -18.51 -3.43
CA PRO A 319 8.89 -18.60 -4.86
C PRO A 319 9.95 -19.66 -5.16
N VAL A 320 9.66 -20.55 -6.11
CA VAL A 320 10.57 -21.63 -6.55
C VAL A 320 11.65 -21.09 -7.50
N LYS A 321 11.31 -20.05 -8.29
CA LYS A 321 12.21 -19.46 -9.29
C LYS A 321 12.58 -18.04 -8.86
N LYS A 322 13.83 -17.65 -9.15
CA LYS A 322 14.25 -16.24 -8.95
C LYS A 322 13.46 -15.30 -9.85
N ALA A 323 13.08 -14.15 -9.32
CA ALA A 323 12.44 -13.08 -10.07
C ALA A 323 13.45 -12.29 -10.92
N GLY A 324 14.69 -12.20 -10.47
CA GLY A 324 15.75 -11.53 -11.19
C GLY A 324 17.13 -11.63 -10.51
N PRO A 325 18.12 -10.93 -11.04
CA PRO A 325 18.13 -10.18 -12.30
C PRO A 325 18.18 -11.08 -13.53
N SER A 326 17.59 -10.64 -14.65
CA SER A 326 17.76 -11.35 -15.92
C SER A 326 19.11 -10.97 -16.55
N ARG A 327 20.11 -11.81 -16.32
CA ARG A 327 21.49 -11.56 -16.78
C ARG A 327 21.57 -11.33 -18.26
N ALA A 328 20.77 -12.08 -19.05
CA ALA A 328 20.70 -11.91 -20.50
C ALA A 328 20.26 -10.50 -20.93
N LYS A 329 19.24 -9.92 -20.24
CA LYS A 329 18.80 -8.54 -20.54
C LYS A 329 19.89 -7.52 -20.23
N ILE A 330 20.63 -7.70 -19.15
CA ILE A 330 21.75 -6.80 -18.78
C ILE A 330 22.82 -6.87 -19.86
N CYS A 331 23.27 -8.06 -20.25
CA CYS A 331 24.27 -8.21 -21.31
C CYS A 331 23.80 -7.62 -22.65
N ALA A 332 22.52 -7.78 -23.02
CA ALA A 332 21.95 -7.20 -24.23
C ALA A 332 21.99 -5.66 -24.20
N VAL A 333 21.65 -5.04 -23.05
CA VAL A 333 21.73 -3.57 -22.91
C VAL A 333 23.17 -3.08 -23.05
N PHE A 334 24.14 -3.73 -22.39
CA PHE A 334 25.56 -3.36 -22.54
C PHE A 334 26.06 -3.53 -23.97
N LEU A 335 25.62 -4.57 -24.69
CA LEU A 335 25.95 -4.78 -26.08
C LEU A 335 25.39 -3.64 -26.96
N LEU A 336 24.12 -3.27 -26.76
CA LEU A 336 23.52 -2.15 -27.49
C LEU A 336 24.27 -0.83 -27.24
N VAL A 337 24.60 -0.55 -25.97
CA VAL A 337 25.39 0.65 -25.61
C VAL A 337 26.76 0.62 -26.28
N GLY A 338 27.43 -0.54 -26.30
CA GLY A 338 28.73 -0.72 -26.97
C GLY A 338 28.64 -0.46 -28.49
N ILE A 339 27.59 -0.93 -29.14
CA ILE A 339 27.34 -0.69 -30.58
C ILE A 339 27.08 0.83 -30.81
N LEU A 340 26.22 1.46 -30.00
CA LEU A 340 25.91 2.89 -30.14
C LEU A 340 27.15 3.75 -29.96
N LEU A 341 27.97 3.45 -28.97
CA LEU A 341 29.24 4.18 -28.75
C LEU A 341 30.22 3.97 -29.89
N ALA A 342 30.38 2.72 -30.37
CA ALA A 342 31.22 2.43 -31.51
C ALA A 342 30.76 3.17 -32.77
N THR A 343 29.45 3.24 -33.02
CA THR A 343 28.85 3.99 -34.13
C THR A 343 29.10 5.48 -34.00
N GLY A 344 28.89 6.06 -32.82
CA GLY A 344 29.13 7.48 -32.55
C GLY A 344 30.61 7.87 -32.81
N ILE A 345 31.55 7.05 -32.32
CA ILE A 345 32.99 7.27 -32.53
C ILE A 345 33.38 7.10 -34.01
N ALA A 346 32.79 6.11 -34.69
CA ALA A 346 33.06 5.89 -36.13
C ALA A 346 32.60 7.08 -36.99
N LEU A 347 31.40 7.60 -36.74
CA LEU A 347 30.84 8.78 -37.41
C LEU A 347 31.62 10.05 -37.07
N TYR A 348 32.06 10.21 -35.81
CA TYR A 348 32.90 11.33 -35.41
C TYR A 348 34.24 11.35 -36.18
N LYS A 349 34.88 10.19 -36.32
CA LYS A 349 36.18 10.05 -36.96
C LYS A 349 36.14 10.27 -38.47
N GLU A 350 35.00 10.02 -39.11
CA GLU A 350 34.78 10.22 -40.54
C GLU A 350 34.12 11.58 -40.87
N ASP A 351 34.02 12.50 -39.88
CA ASP A 351 33.41 13.85 -39.98
C ASP A 351 31.94 13.85 -40.50
N GLN A 352 31.26 12.72 -40.38
CA GLN A 352 29.88 12.52 -40.84
C GLN A 352 28.83 13.01 -39.83
N ILE A 353 29.25 13.51 -38.66
CA ILE A 353 28.32 14.00 -37.62
C ILE A 353 27.70 15.33 -38.02
N LYS A 354 28.46 16.22 -38.68
CA LYS A 354 27.98 17.53 -39.11
C LYS A 354 26.80 17.44 -40.08
N PRO A 355 26.88 16.66 -41.19
CA PRO A 355 25.72 16.50 -42.07
C PRO A 355 24.55 15.75 -41.43
N LEU A 356 24.79 14.87 -40.45
CA LEU A 356 23.72 14.13 -39.74
C LEU A 356 22.93 15.03 -38.79
N LEU A 357 23.56 16.09 -38.25
CA LEU A 357 22.92 17.07 -37.34
C LEU A 357 22.42 18.31 -38.11
N GLY A 358 22.53 18.33 -39.44
CA GLY A 358 22.13 19.50 -40.25
C GLY A 358 22.97 20.74 -39.98
N LEU A 359 24.18 20.56 -39.43
CA LEU A 359 25.14 21.65 -39.18
C LEU A 359 26.14 21.69 -40.33
N ASN A 360 25.99 22.67 -41.23
CA ASN A 360 26.97 23.01 -42.26
C ASN A 360 28.15 23.78 -41.67
#